data_8258b5ddf949cf3aca8d919ae635f636
#
_entry.id   8258b5ddf949cf3aca8d919ae635f636
#
_cell.length_a   1.000
_cell.length_b   1.000
_cell.length_c   1.000
_cell.angle_alpha   90.00
_cell.angle_beta   90.00
_cell.angle_gamma   90.00
#
_symmetry.space_group_name_H-M   'P 1'
#
loop_
_entity.id
_entity.type
_entity.pdbx_description
1 polymer ?
#
loop_
_entity_poly.entity_id
_entity_poly.type
_entity_poly.pdbx_seq_one_letter_code
_entity_poly.pdbx_strand_id
1 'polypeptide(L)'
;MQIWECVLSLFPLCTSLIPSYSAEKCRLIRTMTGHSARVGALAWNNHLLSSGSHDRLIYHRDVRVPAHYVAKLSGHRQEVCGLKWNVAENQLASGGNDNKLFVWDKMGDTPLYRFTEHVAAVKAISWNPHQHGILSSGGGTADMKIRFWNTLTGTLLSEIDTGSQVRRCVACVMGRES
;
A
#
# COMPACT_ATOMS: atom_id res chain seq x y z
N MET A 1 -18.42 -7.75 7.49
CA MET A 1 -19.36 -7.02 6.64
C MET A 1 -18.74 -5.69 6.30
N GLN A 2 -18.37 -5.50 5.03
CA GLN A 2 -17.49 -4.44 4.52
C GLN A 2 -18.28 -3.14 4.35
N ILE A 3 -18.16 -2.23 5.27
CA ILE A 3 -18.86 -0.92 5.21
C ILE A 3 -17.88 0.25 4.94
N TRP A 4 -16.57 -0.01 4.87
CA TRP A 4 -15.55 1.04 4.92
C TRP A 4 -14.91 1.40 3.57
N GLU A 5 -15.18 0.67 2.48
CA GLU A 5 -14.54 0.91 1.18
C GLU A 5 -15.08 2.12 0.38
N CYS A 6 -16.24 2.64 0.73
CA CYS A 6 -16.95 3.62 -0.11
C CYS A 6 -16.55 5.09 0.08
N VAL A 7 -15.73 5.44 1.06
CA VAL A 7 -15.62 6.83 1.51
C VAL A 7 -14.38 7.57 1.01
N LEU A 8 -13.37 6.87 0.51
CA LEU A 8 -12.09 7.49 0.16
C LEU A 8 -11.93 7.88 -1.32
N SER A 9 -12.86 7.50 -2.19
CA SER A 9 -12.78 7.80 -3.63
C SER A 9 -13.30 9.20 -4.02
N LEU A 10 -13.90 9.94 -3.10
CA LEU A 10 -14.60 11.21 -3.38
C LEU A 10 -13.82 12.48 -3.00
N PHE A 11 -12.66 12.37 -2.36
CA PHE A 11 -11.90 13.55 -1.96
C PHE A 11 -10.55 13.66 -2.67
N PRO A 12 -10.15 14.86 -3.09
CA PRO A 12 -8.83 15.05 -3.66
C PRO A 12 -7.76 14.68 -2.63
N LEU A 13 -6.90 13.72 -2.98
CA LEU A 13 -5.76 13.25 -2.18
C LEU A 13 -4.67 14.33 -2.00
N CYS A 14 -5.06 15.60 -1.84
CA CYS A 14 -4.16 16.74 -1.75
C CYS A 14 -3.98 17.27 -0.32
N THR A 15 -4.60 16.63 0.68
CA THR A 15 -4.53 17.13 2.07
C THR A 15 -3.70 16.19 2.96
N SER A 16 -3.10 16.77 3.99
CA SER A 16 -2.45 16.03 5.09
C SER A 16 -3.45 15.44 6.10
N LEU A 17 -4.73 15.72 5.91
CA LEU A 17 -5.83 15.32 6.78
C LEU A 17 -6.58 14.13 6.18
N ILE A 18 -6.95 13.18 7.02
CA ILE A 18 -7.74 12.01 6.61
C ILE A 18 -9.10 12.09 7.32
N PRO A 19 -10.16 12.53 6.62
CA PRO A 19 -11.50 12.52 7.19
C PRO A 19 -12.09 11.09 7.14
N SER A 20 -12.67 10.64 8.24
CA SER A 20 -13.45 9.41 8.29
C SER A 20 -14.93 9.72 8.39
N TYR A 21 -15.73 9.04 7.57
CA TYR A 21 -17.18 9.23 7.50
C TYR A 21 -17.92 7.94 7.86
N SER A 22 -19.14 8.09 8.39
CA SER A 22 -20.09 6.98 8.48
C SER A 22 -20.69 6.73 7.11
N ALA A 23 -20.59 5.52 6.59
CA ALA A 23 -21.20 5.14 5.31
C ALA A 23 -22.74 5.23 5.33
N GLU A 24 -23.35 4.91 6.50
CA GLU A 24 -24.81 4.92 6.65
C GLU A 24 -25.41 6.33 6.75
N LYS A 25 -24.69 7.24 7.40
CA LYS A 25 -25.19 8.58 7.74
C LYS A 25 -24.53 9.70 6.93
N CYS A 26 -23.56 9.39 6.07
CA CYS A 26 -22.74 10.35 5.32
C CYS A 26 -22.20 11.49 6.21
N ARG A 27 -22.00 11.20 7.49
CA ARG A 27 -21.54 12.18 8.49
C ARG A 27 -20.07 12.01 8.80
N LEU A 28 -19.34 13.10 8.84
CA LEU A 28 -17.95 13.13 9.32
C LEU A 28 -17.91 12.64 10.77
N ILE A 29 -17.18 11.56 11.02
CA ILE A 29 -16.95 11.02 12.36
C ILE A 29 -15.74 11.70 12.98
N ARG A 30 -14.64 11.74 12.23
CA ARG A 30 -13.36 12.24 12.75
C ARG A 30 -12.42 12.65 11.62
N THR A 31 -11.56 13.61 11.91
CA THR A 31 -10.40 13.95 11.08
C THR A 31 -9.13 13.47 11.76
N MET A 32 -8.37 12.63 11.08
CA MET A 32 -7.10 12.11 11.58
C MET A 32 -5.95 12.94 11.04
N THR A 33 -5.11 13.42 11.96
CA THR A 33 -3.94 14.27 11.67
C THR A 33 -2.63 13.49 11.83
N GLY A 34 -1.50 14.10 11.54
CA GLY A 34 -0.15 13.56 11.77
C GLY A 34 0.77 13.64 10.56
N HIS A 35 0.25 13.55 9.34
CA HIS A 35 1.07 13.81 8.15
C HIS A 35 1.36 15.30 7.98
N SER A 36 2.60 15.62 7.59
CA SER A 36 3.03 16.99 7.29
C SER A 36 2.87 17.35 5.81
N ALA A 37 2.50 16.39 4.97
CA ALA A 37 2.29 16.58 3.53
C ALA A 37 1.10 15.75 3.04
N ARG A 38 0.75 15.89 1.76
CA ARG A 38 -0.38 15.18 1.15
C ARG A 38 -0.28 13.66 1.34
N VAL A 39 -1.43 13.05 1.56
CA VAL A 39 -1.58 11.59 1.60
C VAL A 39 -1.80 11.08 0.16
N GLY A 40 -0.91 10.21 -0.31
CA GLY A 40 -0.91 9.68 -1.67
C GLY A 40 -1.52 8.27 -1.78
N ALA A 41 -1.51 7.52 -0.70
CA ALA A 41 -1.97 6.13 -0.70
C ALA A 41 -2.66 5.78 0.62
N LEU A 42 -3.70 4.94 0.53
CA LEU A 42 -4.47 4.44 1.66
C LEU A 42 -4.74 2.95 1.48
N ALA A 43 -4.68 2.20 2.56
CA ALA A 43 -4.99 0.77 2.57
C ALA A 43 -5.61 0.35 3.90
N TRP A 44 -6.62 -0.51 3.83
CA TRP A 44 -7.33 -1.05 4.99
C TRP A 44 -6.90 -2.48 5.33
N ASN A 45 -6.81 -2.76 6.62
CA ASN A 45 -6.77 -4.10 7.18
C ASN A 45 -7.75 -4.16 8.35
N ASN A 46 -8.98 -4.60 8.08
CA ASN A 46 -10.09 -4.60 9.01
C ASN A 46 -10.36 -3.20 9.61
N HIS A 47 -9.99 -2.98 10.86
CA HIS A 47 -10.13 -1.70 11.58
C HIS A 47 -8.87 -0.82 11.53
N LEU A 48 -7.82 -1.30 10.91
CA LEU A 48 -6.56 -0.58 10.77
C LEU A 48 -6.49 0.10 9.40
N LEU A 49 -6.40 1.42 9.39
CA LEU A 49 -6.14 2.22 8.21
C LEU A 49 -4.66 2.57 8.13
N SER A 50 -4.02 2.23 7.04
CA SER A 50 -2.65 2.66 6.74
C SER A 50 -2.67 3.78 5.73
N SER A 51 -1.93 4.84 6.00
CA SER A 51 -1.81 6.01 5.13
C SER A 51 -0.35 6.29 4.79
N GLY A 52 -0.05 6.40 3.50
CA GLY A 52 1.27 6.77 2.98
C GLY A 52 1.24 8.16 2.37
N SER A 53 2.27 8.96 2.64
CA SER A 53 2.29 10.37 2.30
C SER A 53 3.58 10.79 1.59
N HIS A 54 3.54 12.00 1.03
CA HIS A 54 4.70 12.69 0.46
C HIS A 54 5.77 13.02 1.53
N ASP A 55 5.40 13.03 2.80
CA ASP A 55 6.33 13.17 3.93
C ASP A 55 7.20 11.92 4.16
N ARG A 56 7.09 10.89 3.29
CA ARG A 56 7.88 9.64 3.29
C ARG A 56 7.50 8.67 4.41
N LEU A 57 6.47 8.98 5.17
CA LEU A 57 6.02 8.20 6.32
C LEU A 57 4.76 7.40 5.98
N ILE A 58 4.61 6.29 6.70
CA ILE A 58 3.37 5.53 6.72
C ILE A 58 2.86 5.55 8.16
N TYR A 59 1.61 5.93 8.35
CA TYR A 59 0.95 5.85 9.65
C TYR A 59 -0.10 4.74 9.65
N HIS A 60 -0.09 3.95 10.70
CA HIS A 60 -1.17 3.02 11.03
C HIS A 60 -2.12 3.68 12.01
N ARG A 61 -3.41 3.60 11.72
CA ARG A 61 -4.49 4.25 12.48
C ARG A 61 -5.57 3.23 12.79
N ASP A 62 -5.78 2.93 14.07
CA ASP A 62 -6.94 2.13 14.48
C ASP A 62 -8.15 3.07 14.63
N VAL A 63 -9.19 2.83 13.84
CA VAL A 63 -10.37 3.70 13.84
C VAL A 63 -11.21 3.59 15.13
N ARG A 64 -10.96 2.58 15.96
CA ARG A 64 -11.61 2.37 17.25
C ARG A 64 -10.97 3.18 18.37
N VAL A 65 -9.71 3.57 18.20
CA VAL A 65 -8.91 4.25 19.22
C VAL A 65 -8.91 5.76 18.95
N PRO A 66 -9.05 6.62 19.99
CA PRO A 66 -9.03 8.07 19.82
C PRO A 66 -7.69 8.64 19.32
N ALA A 67 -6.60 7.91 19.48
CA ALA A 67 -5.27 8.34 19.04
C ALA A 67 -5.23 8.60 17.52
N HIS A 68 -4.49 9.62 17.11
CA HIS A 68 -4.37 9.98 15.69
C HIS A 68 -3.65 8.92 14.87
N TYR A 69 -2.75 8.17 15.49
CA TYR A 69 -2.08 6.99 14.91
C TYR A 69 -1.60 6.07 16.03
N VAL A 70 -1.46 4.78 15.71
CA VAL A 70 -0.98 3.73 16.64
C VAL A 70 0.44 3.32 16.33
N ALA A 71 0.88 3.46 15.08
CA ALA A 71 2.25 3.19 14.66
C ALA A 71 2.69 4.11 13.53
N LYS A 72 4.00 4.33 13.43
CA LYS A 72 4.66 5.15 12.43
C LYS A 72 5.79 4.34 11.82
N LEU A 73 5.73 4.10 10.51
CA LEU A 73 6.77 3.40 9.77
C LEU A 73 7.61 4.40 8.99
N SER A 74 8.92 4.21 9.04
CA SER A 74 9.90 5.03 8.32
C SER A 74 10.86 4.12 7.56
N GLY A 75 11.05 4.38 6.27
CA GLY A 75 11.93 3.58 5.40
C GLY A 75 12.07 4.15 4.00
N HIS A 76 10.97 4.68 3.47
CA HIS A 76 10.99 5.38 2.19
C HIS A 76 11.76 6.70 2.26
N ARG A 77 12.46 7.03 1.16
CA ARG A 77 13.22 8.28 1.01
C ARG A 77 12.46 9.34 0.23
N GLN A 78 11.38 8.95 -0.43
CA GLN A 78 10.48 9.82 -1.19
C GLN A 78 9.03 9.44 -0.90
N GLU A 79 8.09 10.10 -1.59
CA GLU A 79 6.65 9.89 -1.46
C GLU A 79 6.27 8.41 -1.52
N VAL A 80 5.42 7.99 -0.58
CA VAL A 80 4.77 6.68 -0.60
C VAL A 80 3.55 6.77 -1.50
N CYS A 81 3.58 6.09 -2.64
CA CYS A 81 2.57 6.20 -3.69
C CYS A 81 1.76 4.91 -3.92
N GLY A 82 2.13 3.82 -3.30
CA GLY A 82 1.40 2.55 -3.32
C GLY A 82 1.34 1.92 -1.94
N LEU A 83 0.17 1.46 -1.53
CA LEU A 83 -0.05 0.69 -0.30
C LEU A 83 -1.05 -0.42 -0.55
N LYS A 84 -0.75 -1.63 -0.07
CA LYS A 84 -1.69 -2.75 -0.14
C LYS A 84 -1.45 -3.74 1.00
N TRP A 85 -2.51 -4.07 1.75
CA TRP A 85 -2.49 -5.08 2.78
C TRP A 85 -2.72 -6.49 2.22
N ASN A 86 -1.95 -7.43 2.73
CA ASN A 86 -2.31 -8.84 2.77
C ASN A 86 -2.99 -9.10 4.12
N VAL A 87 -4.31 -9.18 4.10
CA VAL A 87 -5.10 -9.34 5.33
C VAL A 87 -4.88 -10.71 5.95
N ALA A 88 -4.68 -11.76 5.12
CA ALA A 88 -4.49 -13.13 5.59
C ALA A 88 -3.18 -13.30 6.37
N GLU A 89 -2.10 -12.67 5.90
CA GLU A 89 -0.77 -12.80 6.50
C GLU A 89 -0.41 -11.60 7.39
N ASN A 90 -1.30 -10.60 7.50
CA ASN A 90 -1.06 -9.36 8.24
C ASN A 90 0.19 -8.59 7.78
N GLN A 91 0.51 -8.65 6.49
CA GLN A 91 1.63 -7.95 5.89
C GLN A 91 1.17 -6.75 5.08
N LEU A 92 1.91 -5.64 5.15
CA LEU A 92 1.69 -4.46 4.33
C LEU A 92 2.80 -4.34 3.28
N ALA A 93 2.43 -4.20 2.02
CA ALA A 93 3.36 -3.80 0.97
C ALA A 93 3.24 -2.30 0.71
N SER A 94 4.39 -1.61 0.61
CA SER A 94 4.46 -0.19 0.30
C SER A 94 5.43 0.09 -0.84
N GLY A 95 5.00 0.87 -1.81
CA GLY A 95 5.81 1.32 -2.92
C GLY A 95 6.01 2.85 -2.88
N GLY A 96 7.18 3.30 -3.30
CA GLY A 96 7.56 4.70 -3.25
C GLY A 96 8.08 5.26 -4.57
N ASN A 97 8.14 6.58 -4.64
CA ASN A 97 8.82 7.31 -5.71
C ASN A 97 10.36 7.13 -5.65
N ASP A 98 10.88 6.56 -4.56
CA ASP A 98 12.28 6.15 -4.41
C ASP A 98 12.60 4.81 -5.10
N ASN A 99 11.69 4.31 -5.95
CA ASN A 99 11.79 3.07 -6.72
C ASN A 99 11.88 1.82 -5.85
N LYS A 100 11.52 1.92 -4.57
CA LYS A 100 11.61 0.81 -3.62
C LYS A 100 10.25 0.26 -3.29
N LEU A 101 10.24 -1.06 -3.06
CA LEU A 101 9.11 -1.79 -2.53
C LEU A 101 9.51 -2.36 -1.18
N PHE A 102 8.76 -2.06 -0.15
CA PHE A 102 8.96 -2.64 1.18
C PHE A 102 7.78 -3.53 1.55
N VAL A 103 8.08 -4.57 2.30
CA VAL A 103 7.09 -5.41 2.97
C VAL A 103 7.31 -5.26 4.48
N TRP A 104 6.23 -4.98 5.19
CA TRP A 104 6.20 -4.75 6.63
C TRP A 104 5.32 -5.77 7.31
N ASP A 105 5.71 -6.18 8.50
CA ASP A 105 4.78 -6.88 9.39
C ASP A 105 3.84 -5.89 10.08
N LYS A 106 2.64 -6.33 10.40
CA LYS A 106 1.61 -5.49 11.05
C LYS A 106 2.09 -4.83 12.35
N MET A 107 2.90 -5.54 13.12
CA MET A 107 3.39 -5.09 14.43
C MET A 107 4.84 -4.58 14.37
N GLY A 108 5.53 -4.70 13.23
CA GLY A 108 6.91 -4.29 13.07
C GLY A 108 7.03 -2.83 12.65
N ASP A 109 8.05 -2.14 13.13
CA ASP A 109 8.46 -0.79 12.73
C ASP A 109 9.56 -0.79 11.67
N THR A 110 10.16 -1.96 11.45
CA THR A 110 11.21 -2.19 10.44
C THR A 110 10.66 -3.07 9.31
N PRO A 111 11.08 -2.82 8.05
CA PRO A 111 10.63 -3.64 6.94
C PRO A 111 11.20 -5.06 7.02
N LEU A 112 10.35 -6.06 6.79
CA LEU A 112 10.76 -7.46 6.64
C LEU A 112 11.63 -7.64 5.39
N TYR A 113 11.20 -7.04 4.27
CA TYR A 113 11.91 -7.10 3.01
C TYR A 113 11.99 -5.73 2.35
N ARG A 114 13.10 -5.52 1.63
CA ARG A 114 13.35 -4.33 0.83
C ARG A 114 13.77 -4.76 -0.57
N PHE A 115 12.92 -4.51 -1.55
CA PHE A 115 13.18 -4.79 -2.96
C PHE A 115 13.59 -3.49 -3.67
N THR A 116 14.66 -3.53 -4.45
CA THR A 116 15.30 -2.34 -5.06
C THR A 116 15.46 -2.46 -6.57
N GLU A 117 14.91 -3.48 -7.18
CA GLU A 117 15.09 -3.83 -8.59
C GLU A 117 14.29 -2.94 -9.55
N HIS A 118 13.29 -2.23 -9.03
CA HIS A 118 12.58 -1.24 -9.84
C HIS A 118 13.44 -0.01 -10.11
N VAL A 119 13.39 0.48 -11.36
CA VAL A 119 14.12 1.69 -11.79
C VAL A 119 13.22 2.92 -11.85
N ALA A 120 11.92 2.76 -11.58
CA ALA A 120 10.95 3.85 -11.50
C ALA A 120 9.98 3.64 -10.33
N ALA A 121 9.20 4.69 -10.02
CA ALA A 121 8.24 4.69 -8.92
C ALA A 121 7.31 3.48 -8.91
N VAL A 122 7.17 2.83 -7.77
CA VAL A 122 6.31 1.66 -7.57
C VAL A 122 4.96 2.12 -7.06
N LYS A 123 3.95 2.11 -7.94
CA LYS A 123 2.56 2.52 -7.60
C LYS A 123 1.60 1.35 -7.57
N ALA A 124 1.76 0.43 -8.52
CA ALA A 124 0.91 -0.73 -8.65
C ALA A 124 1.41 -1.85 -7.74
N ILE A 125 0.58 -2.27 -6.81
CA ILE A 125 0.90 -3.34 -5.85
C ILE A 125 -0.34 -4.21 -5.71
N SER A 126 -0.16 -5.54 -5.80
CA SER A 126 -1.24 -6.48 -5.57
C SER A 126 -0.72 -7.78 -4.97
N TRP A 127 -1.44 -8.29 -3.98
CA TRP A 127 -1.20 -9.62 -3.43
C TRP A 127 -1.98 -10.67 -4.21
N ASN A 128 -1.40 -11.85 -4.36
CA ASN A 128 -2.09 -12.97 -4.97
C ASN A 128 -3.15 -13.51 -3.99
N PRO A 129 -4.44 -13.56 -4.37
CA PRO A 129 -5.50 -14.05 -3.49
C PRO A 129 -5.51 -15.58 -3.33
N HIS A 130 -4.85 -16.31 -4.23
CA HIS A 130 -4.89 -17.78 -4.30
C HIS A 130 -3.61 -18.43 -3.76
N GLN A 131 -2.51 -17.71 -3.76
CA GLN A 131 -1.20 -18.23 -3.33
C GLN A 131 -0.63 -17.34 -2.24
N HIS A 132 -0.34 -17.94 -1.10
CA HIS A 132 0.27 -17.24 0.04
C HIS A 132 1.69 -16.77 -0.31
N GLY A 133 2.05 -15.62 0.22
CA GLY A 133 3.38 -15.07 0.08
C GLY A 133 3.76 -14.57 -1.31
N ILE A 134 2.82 -14.46 -2.25
CA ILE A 134 3.08 -13.94 -3.60
C ILE A 134 2.60 -12.50 -3.72
N LEU A 135 3.54 -11.61 -4.02
CA LEU A 135 3.31 -10.19 -4.21
C LEU A 135 3.68 -9.80 -5.65
N SER A 136 2.83 -9.02 -6.31
CA SER A 136 3.13 -8.41 -7.61
C SER A 136 3.30 -6.90 -7.46
N SER A 137 4.28 -6.33 -8.15
CA SER A 137 4.52 -4.89 -8.18
C SER A 137 4.76 -4.41 -9.60
N GLY A 138 4.29 -3.21 -9.90
CA GLY A 138 4.46 -2.59 -11.20
C GLY A 138 5.21 -1.28 -11.12
N GLY A 139 6.22 -1.15 -12.00
CA GLY A 139 7.05 0.04 -12.11
C GLY A 139 6.42 1.14 -12.98
N GLY A 140 6.90 2.36 -12.77
CA GLY A 140 6.50 3.54 -13.53
C GLY A 140 6.99 3.54 -14.97
N THR A 141 6.88 4.71 -15.64
CA THR A 141 7.13 4.88 -17.08
C THR A 141 8.54 4.49 -17.53
N ALA A 142 9.55 4.63 -16.68
CA ALA A 142 10.92 4.28 -17.01
C ALA A 142 11.26 2.80 -16.74
N ASP A 143 10.42 2.08 -16.01
CA ASP A 143 10.64 0.67 -15.68
C ASP A 143 9.81 -0.28 -16.55
N MET A 144 8.54 0.04 -16.77
CA MET A 144 7.57 -0.69 -17.62
C MET A 144 7.46 -2.19 -17.29
N LYS A 145 7.90 -2.61 -16.09
CA LYS A 145 7.94 -4.01 -15.70
C LYS A 145 6.98 -4.32 -14.58
N ILE A 146 6.40 -5.52 -14.64
CA ILE A 146 5.73 -6.17 -13.50
C ILE A 146 6.70 -7.20 -12.95
N ARG A 147 6.90 -7.17 -11.63
CA ARG A 147 7.72 -8.13 -10.91
C ARG A 147 6.89 -8.90 -9.89
N PHE A 148 7.21 -10.19 -9.78
CA PHE A 148 6.58 -11.10 -8.83
C PHE A 148 7.60 -11.50 -7.76
N TRP A 149 7.19 -11.41 -6.52
CA TRP A 149 8.04 -11.61 -5.35
C TRP A 149 7.49 -12.73 -4.48
N ASN A 150 8.38 -13.54 -3.94
CA ASN A 150 8.06 -14.44 -2.86
C ASN A 150 8.39 -13.75 -1.53
N THR A 151 7.37 -13.42 -0.73
CA THR A 151 7.55 -12.76 0.56
C THR A 151 7.82 -13.73 1.71
N LEU A 152 7.85 -15.04 1.46
CA LEU A 152 8.32 -16.03 2.42
C LEU A 152 9.84 -16.16 2.40
N THR A 153 10.44 -16.02 1.21
CA THR A 153 11.89 -16.16 1.00
C THR A 153 12.59 -14.82 0.72
N GLY A 154 11.83 -13.77 0.41
CA GLY A 154 12.38 -12.47 0.03
C GLY A 154 13.02 -12.44 -1.36
N THR A 155 12.61 -13.30 -2.29
CA THR A 155 13.23 -13.45 -3.61
C THR A 155 12.34 -12.99 -4.75
N LEU A 156 12.95 -12.49 -5.83
CA LEU A 156 12.29 -12.25 -7.10
C LEU A 156 11.97 -13.59 -7.77
N LEU A 157 10.72 -13.82 -8.16
CA LEU A 157 10.28 -15.03 -8.86
C LEU A 157 10.36 -14.86 -10.37
N SER A 158 9.80 -13.77 -10.89
CA SER A 158 9.78 -13.48 -12.33
C SER A 158 9.56 -12.00 -12.58
N GLU A 159 9.91 -11.56 -13.79
CA GLU A 159 9.58 -10.23 -14.28
C GLU A 159 8.98 -10.31 -15.68
N ILE A 160 8.06 -9.41 -15.98
CA ILE A 160 7.40 -9.27 -17.29
C ILE A 160 7.55 -7.83 -17.73
N ASP A 161 8.09 -7.62 -18.94
CA ASP A 161 8.10 -6.30 -19.58
C ASP A 161 6.73 -6.08 -20.24
N THR A 162 6.08 -4.98 -19.89
CA THR A 162 4.75 -4.63 -20.42
C THR A 162 4.81 -3.59 -21.53
N GLY A 163 5.97 -3.02 -21.79
CA GLY A 163 6.16 -1.94 -22.76
C GLY A 163 5.43 -0.63 -22.42
N SER A 164 4.81 -0.56 -21.25
CA SER A 164 4.06 0.61 -20.79
C SER A 164 4.08 0.77 -19.28
N GLN A 165 3.73 1.97 -18.80
CA GLN A 165 3.61 2.23 -17.36
C GLN A 165 2.54 1.34 -16.72
N VAL A 166 2.91 0.65 -15.65
CA VAL A 166 1.98 -0.15 -14.86
C VAL A 166 1.36 0.73 -13.76
N ARG A 167 0.08 1.07 -13.92
CA ARG A 167 -0.66 1.88 -12.94
C ARG A 167 -1.45 1.06 -11.93
N ARG A 168 -1.86 -0.16 -12.31
CA ARG A 168 -2.60 -1.11 -11.47
C ARG A 168 -2.11 -2.52 -11.75
N CYS A 169 -1.81 -3.28 -10.71
CA CYS A 169 -1.67 -4.73 -10.80
C CYS A 169 -2.98 -5.38 -10.38
N VAL A 170 -3.46 -6.30 -11.20
CA VAL A 170 -4.60 -7.15 -10.86
C VAL A 170 -4.06 -8.55 -10.68
N ALA A 171 -4.21 -9.12 -9.49
CA ALA A 171 -3.63 -10.40 -9.10
C ALA A 171 -4.25 -11.64 -9.81
N CYS A 172 -5.11 -11.44 -10.80
CA CYS A 172 -5.83 -12.51 -11.49
C CYS A 172 -5.04 -13.32 -12.53
N VAL A 173 -3.78 -12.98 -12.82
CA VAL A 173 -3.11 -13.52 -14.02
C VAL A 173 -2.31 -14.82 -13.77
N MET A 174 -2.12 -15.26 -12.54
CA MET A 174 -1.29 -16.44 -12.22
C MET A 174 -2.11 -17.70 -11.86
N GLY A 175 -3.23 -17.89 -12.50
CA GLY A 175 -4.08 -19.05 -12.24
C GLY A 175 -4.56 -19.79 -13.49
N ARG A 176 -3.64 -20.12 -14.42
CA ARG A 176 -3.86 -21.18 -15.44
C ARG A 176 -2.57 -21.45 -16.18
N GLU A 177 -1.81 -22.38 -15.70
CA GLU A 177 -1.06 -23.32 -16.52
C GLU A 177 -1.01 -24.66 -15.77
N SER A 178 -1.81 -25.57 -16.22
CA SER A 178 -1.63 -27.02 -16.05
C SER A 178 -1.90 -27.66 -17.37
#